data_ba2b278ab8346d0ea0cd7855bf0a7ff9
#
_entry.id   ba2b278ab8346d0ea0cd7855bf0a7ff9
#
_cell.length_a   1.000
_cell.length_b   1.000
_cell.length_c   1.000
_cell.angle_alpha   90.00
_cell.angle_beta   90.00
_cell.angle_gamma   90.00
#
_symmetry.space_group_name_H-M   'P 1'
#
loop_
_entity.id
_entity.type
_entity.pdbx_description
1 polymer ?
#
loop_
_entity_poly.entity_id
_entity_poly.type
_entity_poly.pdbx_seq_one_letter_code
_entity_poly.pdbx_strand_id
1 'polypeptide(L)'
;MPTLESVCKRLFGDSAWLVRSLVGAVLLVVPVAHFFAFGYLYELIDRARRGESGGLPPWEDWGRLFSRGVTAFVLFVLLGLTPILIAWLLTWPLRLLSYGVVVYLPLLPAIMVAGPLTAAGIYQYQKREEYRDAFRIYVLGAMLRSSRARFWVPTFALIGFLMVGYPLMTFTVFLGLAASWTYYASYFRYVEEARKGRLKSS
;
A
#
# COMPACT_ATOMS: atom_id res chain seq x y z
N MET A 1 14.19 -13.78 2.35
CA MET A 1 13.02 -12.97 2.79
C MET A 1 13.17 -11.56 2.25
N PRO A 2 12.13 -10.92 1.72
CA PRO A 2 12.21 -9.53 1.29
C PRO A 2 12.42 -8.61 2.50
N THR A 3 13.39 -7.72 2.41
CA THR A 3 13.62 -6.64 3.38
C THR A 3 13.23 -5.32 2.73
N LEU A 4 12.84 -4.32 3.53
CA LEU A 4 12.50 -3.00 3.00
C LEU A 4 13.69 -2.40 2.23
N GLU A 5 14.89 -2.58 2.75
CA GLU A 5 16.15 -2.16 2.11
C GLU A 5 16.31 -2.77 0.71
N SER A 6 16.08 -4.09 0.57
CA SER A 6 16.20 -4.76 -0.73
C SER A 6 15.15 -4.27 -1.74
N VAL A 7 13.95 -3.93 -1.27
CA VAL A 7 12.89 -3.34 -2.11
C VAL A 7 13.27 -1.92 -2.52
N CYS A 8 13.74 -1.09 -1.59
CA CYS A 8 14.18 0.28 -1.90
C CYS A 8 15.36 0.29 -2.86
N LYS A 9 16.40 -0.53 -2.63
CA LYS A 9 17.53 -0.65 -3.56
C LYS A 9 17.10 -1.05 -4.96
N ARG A 10 16.12 -1.95 -5.07
CA ARG A 10 15.58 -2.39 -6.36
C ARG A 10 14.79 -1.29 -7.05
N LEU A 11 13.89 -0.60 -6.35
CA LEU A 11 13.03 0.43 -6.92
C LEU A 11 13.80 1.68 -7.33
N PHE A 12 14.78 2.08 -6.52
CA PHE A 12 15.50 3.34 -6.67
C PHE A 12 16.93 3.18 -7.19
N GLY A 13 17.32 1.97 -7.61
CA GLY A 13 18.63 1.67 -8.18
C GLY A 13 18.81 2.06 -9.64
N ASP A 14 17.74 2.39 -10.36
CA ASP A 14 17.77 2.83 -11.75
C ASP A 14 17.98 4.35 -11.82
N SER A 15 18.76 4.84 -12.79
CA SER A 15 19.02 6.28 -12.99
C SER A 15 17.73 7.11 -13.24
N ALA A 16 16.69 6.50 -13.79
CA ALA A 16 15.42 7.15 -14.10
C ALA A 16 14.43 7.18 -12.91
N TRP A 17 14.76 6.63 -11.75
CA TRP A 17 13.84 6.54 -10.61
C TRP A 17 13.30 7.91 -10.16
N LEU A 18 14.17 8.92 -10.17
CA LEU A 18 13.81 10.28 -9.73
C LEU A 18 12.74 10.90 -10.64
N VAL A 19 12.95 10.84 -11.96
CA VAL A 19 12.00 11.38 -12.94
C VAL A 19 10.67 10.64 -12.87
N ARG A 20 10.70 9.32 -12.81
CA ARG A 20 9.49 8.50 -12.70
C ARG A 20 8.70 8.79 -11.43
N SER A 21 9.39 9.03 -10.32
CA SER A 21 8.78 9.37 -9.04
C SER A 21 8.22 10.79 -9.03
N LEU A 22 8.91 11.76 -9.66
CA LEU A 22 8.39 13.13 -9.81
C LEU A 22 7.10 13.17 -10.62
N VAL A 23 7.05 12.44 -11.74
CA VAL A 23 5.82 12.30 -12.53
C VAL A 23 4.68 11.75 -11.65
N GLY A 24 4.93 10.69 -10.89
CA GLY A 24 3.95 10.11 -9.97
C GLY A 24 3.48 11.10 -8.89
N ALA A 25 4.41 11.88 -8.34
CA ALA A 25 4.10 12.90 -7.34
C ALA A 25 3.20 14.01 -7.90
N VAL A 26 3.50 14.51 -9.10
CA VAL A 26 2.67 15.52 -9.78
C VAL A 26 1.28 14.97 -10.11
N LEU A 27 1.21 13.77 -10.67
CA LEU A 27 -0.06 13.12 -11.01
C LEU A 27 -0.94 12.87 -9.77
N LEU A 28 -0.33 12.60 -8.62
CA LEU A 28 -1.07 12.32 -7.38
C LEU A 28 -1.86 13.55 -6.88
N VAL A 29 -1.39 14.78 -7.14
CA VAL A 29 -2.04 16.03 -6.70
C VAL A 29 -3.14 16.48 -7.64
N VAL A 30 -2.97 16.22 -8.94
CA VAL A 30 -3.90 16.74 -9.95
C VAL A 30 -5.20 15.93 -9.94
N PRO A 31 -6.37 16.55 -9.75
CA PRO A 31 -7.67 15.88 -9.85
C PRO A 31 -7.79 15.10 -11.15
N VAL A 32 -8.39 13.93 -11.12
CA VAL A 32 -8.49 12.96 -12.23
C VAL A 32 -7.14 12.31 -12.60
N ALA A 33 -6.05 13.07 -12.66
CA ALA A 33 -4.73 12.51 -12.97
C ALA A 33 -4.20 11.58 -11.86
N HIS A 34 -4.69 11.70 -10.63
CA HIS A 34 -4.32 10.79 -9.54
C HIS A 34 -4.66 9.32 -9.85
N PHE A 35 -5.65 9.05 -10.71
CA PHE A 35 -5.92 7.67 -11.15
C PHE A 35 -4.73 7.06 -11.87
N PHE A 36 -3.96 7.82 -12.64
CA PHE A 36 -2.74 7.30 -13.27
C PHE A 36 -1.68 6.92 -12.22
N ALA A 37 -1.54 7.73 -11.16
CA ALA A 37 -0.62 7.41 -10.06
C ALA A 37 -1.05 6.14 -9.32
N PHE A 38 -2.35 5.97 -9.04
CA PHE A 38 -2.88 4.74 -8.46
C PHE A 38 -2.72 3.52 -9.40
N GLY A 39 -2.86 3.70 -10.71
CA GLY A 39 -2.61 2.66 -11.71
C GLY A 39 -1.16 2.23 -11.74
N TYR A 40 -0.24 3.17 -11.59
CA TYR A 40 1.18 2.90 -11.47
C TYR A 40 1.50 2.10 -10.19
N LEU A 41 0.92 2.48 -9.06
CA LEU A 41 1.06 1.73 -7.81
C LEU A 41 0.46 0.31 -7.92
N TYR A 42 -0.66 0.17 -8.63
CA TYR A 42 -1.25 -1.15 -8.95
C TYR A 42 -0.29 -2.01 -9.76
N GLU A 43 0.37 -1.45 -10.78
CA GLU A 43 1.37 -2.14 -11.60
C GLU A 43 2.58 -2.60 -10.77
N LEU A 44 3.03 -1.76 -9.82
CA LEU A 44 4.12 -2.14 -8.90
C LEU A 44 3.75 -3.35 -8.03
N ILE A 45 2.52 -3.40 -7.52
CA ILE A 45 2.02 -4.55 -6.77
C ILE A 45 1.99 -5.79 -7.66
N ASP A 46 1.51 -5.68 -8.91
CA ASP A 46 1.40 -6.79 -9.85
C ASP A 46 2.77 -7.35 -10.22
N ARG A 47 3.75 -6.48 -10.50
CA ARG A 47 5.15 -6.89 -10.75
C ARG A 47 5.76 -7.58 -9.53
N ALA A 48 5.54 -7.03 -8.34
CA ALA A 48 6.02 -7.65 -7.10
C ALA A 48 5.38 -9.03 -6.87
N ARG A 49 4.08 -9.18 -7.18
CA ARG A 49 3.34 -10.45 -7.13
C ARG A 49 3.88 -11.48 -8.10
N ARG A 50 4.21 -11.07 -9.34
CA ARG A 50 4.83 -11.94 -10.36
C ARG A 50 6.30 -12.23 -10.06
N GLY A 51 6.92 -11.49 -9.13
CA GLY A 51 8.32 -11.65 -8.76
C GLY A 51 9.29 -11.02 -9.74
N GLU A 52 8.83 -10.08 -10.51
CA GLU A 52 9.70 -9.32 -11.39
C GLU A 52 10.67 -8.47 -10.55
N SER A 53 11.96 -8.54 -10.89
CA SER A 53 13.05 -7.89 -10.15
C SER A 53 13.47 -6.54 -10.74
N GLY A 54 12.62 -5.93 -11.57
CA GLY A 54 12.89 -4.62 -12.17
C GLY A 54 12.76 -3.45 -11.20
N GLY A 55 13.33 -2.28 -11.59
CA GLY A 55 13.12 -1.00 -10.92
C GLY A 55 11.71 -0.44 -11.15
N LEU A 56 11.55 0.87 -10.98
CA LEU A 56 10.30 1.57 -11.30
C LEU A 56 9.99 1.42 -12.80
N PRO A 57 8.77 0.99 -13.19
CA PRO A 57 8.40 0.87 -14.61
C PRO A 57 8.37 2.24 -15.31
N PRO A 58 8.55 2.30 -16.62
CA PRO A 58 8.29 3.53 -17.37
C PRO A 58 6.80 3.88 -17.35
N TRP A 59 6.49 5.18 -17.52
CA TRP A 59 5.12 5.66 -17.64
C TRP A 59 4.63 5.45 -19.08
N GLU A 60 4.11 4.27 -19.34
CA GLU A 60 3.61 3.85 -20.64
C GLU A 60 2.19 3.33 -20.50
N ASP A 61 1.48 3.19 -21.62
CA ASP A 61 0.13 2.61 -21.66
C ASP A 61 -0.87 3.31 -20.70
N TRP A 62 -1.01 4.62 -20.90
CA TRP A 62 -1.84 5.50 -20.08
C TRP A 62 -3.29 5.02 -19.93
N GLY A 63 -3.87 4.41 -20.98
CA GLY A 63 -5.22 3.85 -20.93
C GLY A 63 -5.34 2.72 -19.90
N ARG A 64 -4.38 1.81 -19.89
CA ARG A 64 -4.30 0.73 -18.92
C ARG A 64 -4.05 1.24 -17.50
N LEU A 65 -3.14 2.21 -17.36
CA LEU A 65 -2.86 2.83 -16.07
C LEU A 65 -4.11 3.51 -15.50
N PHE A 66 -4.88 4.23 -16.33
CA PHE A 66 -6.12 4.86 -15.87
C PHE A 66 -7.15 3.82 -15.39
N SER A 67 -7.44 2.80 -16.20
CA SER A 67 -8.41 1.74 -15.85
C SER A 67 -8.04 1.00 -14.57
N ARG A 68 -6.77 0.57 -14.45
CA ARG A 68 -6.25 -0.08 -13.23
C ARG A 68 -6.21 0.87 -12.04
N GLY A 69 -6.00 2.15 -12.30
CA GLY A 69 -5.96 3.18 -11.29
C GLY A 69 -7.31 3.46 -10.66
N VAL A 70 -8.38 3.47 -11.45
CA VAL A 70 -9.75 3.57 -10.92
C VAL A 70 -10.02 2.41 -9.94
N THR A 71 -9.70 1.19 -10.34
CA THR A 71 -9.85 0.00 -9.48
C THR A 71 -9.02 0.12 -8.19
N ALA A 72 -7.74 0.49 -8.32
CA ALA A 72 -6.85 0.66 -7.16
C ALA A 72 -7.34 1.75 -6.21
N PHE A 73 -7.84 2.86 -6.76
CA PHE A 73 -8.40 3.96 -5.99
C PHE A 73 -9.67 3.54 -5.23
N VAL A 74 -10.59 2.82 -5.88
CA VAL A 74 -11.79 2.28 -5.22
C VAL A 74 -11.41 1.37 -4.06
N LEU A 75 -10.45 0.46 -4.27
CA LEU A 75 -9.97 -0.42 -3.20
C LEU A 75 -9.26 0.37 -2.07
N PHE A 76 -8.51 1.43 -2.40
CA PHE A 76 -7.90 2.31 -1.41
C PHE A 76 -8.96 3.04 -0.58
N VAL A 77 -10.01 3.57 -1.19
CA VAL A 77 -11.11 4.22 -0.47
C VAL A 77 -11.81 3.23 0.45
N LEU A 78 -12.15 2.04 -0.06
CA LEU A 78 -12.93 1.05 0.70
C LEU A 78 -12.11 0.34 1.80
N LEU A 79 -10.85 0.03 1.56
CA LEU A 79 -10.01 -0.71 2.51
C LEU A 79 -9.05 0.17 3.30
N GLY A 80 -8.62 1.29 2.74
CA GLY A 80 -7.69 2.22 3.39
C GLY A 80 -8.40 3.34 4.14
N LEU A 81 -9.28 4.09 3.47
CA LEU A 81 -9.92 5.24 4.10
C LEU A 81 -11.07 4.85 5.04
N THR A 82 -11.83 3.81 4.73
CA THR A 82 -12.98 3.40 5.56
C THR A 82 -12.60 3.11 7.01
N PRO A 83 -11.57 2.32 7.35
CA PRO A 83 -11.18 2.11 8.75
C PRO A 83 -10.74 3.40 9.44
N ILE A 84 -10.11 4.33 8.72
CA ILE A 84 -9.71 5.64 9.27
C ILE A 84 -10.96 6.48 9.55
N LEU A 85 -11.94 6.51 8.64
CA LEU A 85 -13.20 7.22 8.83
C LEU A 85 -14.00 6.67 10.00
N ILE A 86 -14.09 5.35 10.14
CA ILE A 86 -14.75 4.71 11.28
C ILE A 86 -14.04 5.10 12.59
N ALA A 87 -12.72 5.02 12.62
CA ALA A 87 -11.95 5.40 13.79
C ALA A 87 -12.13 6.89 14.13
N TRP A 88 -12.18 7.75 13.12
CA TRP A 88 -12.44 9.19 13.30
C TRP A 88 -13.84 9.45 13.87
N LEU A 89 -14.87 8.78 13.34
CA LEU A 89 -16.23 8.86 13.88
C LEU A 89 -16.29 8.42 15.34
N LEU A 90 -15.53 7.40 15.73
CA LEU A 90 -15.44 6.95 17.13
C LEU A 90 -14.80 8.00 18.06
N THR A 91 -14.06 8.97 17.54
CA THR A 91 -13.53 10.07 18.39
C THR A 91 -14.63 10.97 18.93
N TRP A 92 -15.79 11.06 18.27
CA TRP A 92 -16.88 11.95 18.65
C TRP A 92 -17.49 11.56 20.02
N PRO A 93 -17.96 10.32 20.24
CA PRO A 93 -18.46 9.91 21.54
C PRO A 93 -17.35 9.91 22.61
N LEU A 94 -16.11 9.62 22.25
CA LEU A 94 -14.98 9.66 23.19
C LEU A 94 -14.69 11.06 23.72
N ARG A 95 -14.97 12.11 22.94
CA ARG A 95 -14.86 13.51 23.41
C ARG A 95 -15.84 13.84 24.55
N LEU A 96 -16.94 13.11 24.65
CA LEU A 96 -17.89 13.28 25.75
C LEU A 96 -17.42 12.61 27.05
N LEU A 97 -16.55 11.60 26.92
CA LEU A 97 -16.08 10.77 28.04
C LEU A 97 -14.65 11.14 28.48
N SER A 98 -13.88 11.77 27.63
CA SER A 98 -12.46 12.04 27.87
C SER A 98 -11.98 13.29 27.13
N TYR A 99 -10.94 13.94 27.65
CA TYR A 99 -10.29 15.09 27.05
C TYR A 99 -8.86 14.79 26.62
N GLY A 100 -8.33 15.56 25.66
CA GLY A 100 -6.94 15.49 25.24
C GLY A 100 -6.63 14.40 24.20
N VAL A 101 -5.39 13.94 24.18
CA VAL A 101 -4.84 13.03 23.14
C VAL A 101 -5.50 11.65 23.12
N VAL A 102 -6.04 11.20 24.26
CA VAL A 102 -6.68 9.88 24.43
C VAL A 102 -7.85 9.67 23.44
N VAL A 103 -8.56 10.76 23.10
CA VAL A 103 -9.67 10.74 22.14
C VAL A 103 -9.24 10.22 20.75
N TYR A 104 -7.99 10.42 20.36
CA TYR A 104 -7.45 10.04 19.06
C TYR A 104 -6.81 8.62 19.03
N LEU A 105 -6.80 7.92 20.16
CA LEU A 105 -6.24 6.55 20.24
C LEU A 105 -6.78 5.59 19.17
N PRO A 106 -8.09 5.60 18.79
CA PRO A 106 -8.60 4.72 17.75
C PRO A 106 -7.99 4.96 16.35
N LEU A 107 -7.51 6.19 16.08
CA LEU A 107 -6.91 6.52 14.80
C LEU A 107 -5.56 5.85 14.57
N LEU A 108 -4.77 5.63 15.61
CA LEU A 108 -3.45 5.01 15.49
C LEU A 108 -3.51 3.62 14.84
N PRO A 109 -4.26 2.64 15.38
CA PRO A 109 -4.34 1.32 14.77
C PRO A 109 -5.02 1.37 13.39
N ALA A 110 -5.99 2.28 13.15
CA ALA A 110 -6.64 2.42 11.86
C ALA A 110 -5.65 2.88 10.78
N ILE A 111 -4.85 3.90 11.05
CA ILE A 111 -3.82 4.39 10.12
C ILE A 111 -2.77 3.30 9.87
N MET A 112 -2.35 2.59 10.91
CA MET A 112 -1.35 1.53 10.80
C MET A 112 -1.81 0.36 9.94
N VAL A 113 -3.09 0.02 9.98
CA VAL A 113 -3.67 -1.10 9.21
C VAL A 113 -4.08 -0.68 7.79
N ALA A 114 -4.41 0.57 7.56
CA ALA A 114 -4.93 1.07 6.29
C ALA A 114 -4.02 0.75 5.08
N GLY A 115 -2.72 1.01 5.17
CA GLY A 115 -1.76 0.72 4.10
C GLY A 115 -1.64 -0.77 3.79
N PRO A 116 -1.32 -1.62 4.79
CA PRO A 116 -1.27 -3.07 4.60
C PRO A 116 -2.58 -3.68 4.11
N LEU A 117 -3.72 -3.20 4.61
CA LEU A 117 -5.04 -3.70 4.21
C LEU A 117 -5.35 -3.38 2.76
N THR A 118 -5.06 -2.16 2.32
CA THR A 118 -5.19 -1.75 0.90
C THR A 118 -4.30 -2.59 0.00
N ALA A 119 -3.03 -2.74 0.35
CA ALA A 119 -2.09 -3.54 -0.43
C ALA A 119 -2.52 -5.02 -0.50
N ALA A 120 -3.02 -5.59 0.60
CA ALA A 120 -3.55 -6.96 0.62
C ALA A 120 -4.81 -7.10 -0.25
N GLY A 121 -5.71 -6.12 -0.23
CA GLY A 121 -6.91 -6.09 -1.05
C GLY A 121 -6.59 -6.03 -2.54
N ILE A 122 -5.70 -5.13 -2.96
CA ILE A 122 -5.23 -5.03 -4.35
C ILE A 122 -4.55 -6.34 -4.76
N TYR A 123 -3.68 -6.89 -3.93
CA TYR A 123 -3.00 -8.16 -4.19
C TYR A 123 -3.98 -9.33 -4.40
N GLN A 124 -5.05 -9.42 -3.60
CA GLN A 124 -6.09 -10.45 -3.77
C GLN A 124 -6.94 -10.21 -5.01
N TYR A 125 -7.31 -8.96 -5.27
CA TYR A 125 -8.04 -8.59 -6.49
C TYR A 125 -7.28 -9.03 -7.75
N GLN A 126 -5.98 -8.76 -7.82
CA GLN A 126 -5.13 -9.10 -8.97
C GLN A 126 -5.02 -10.61 -9.27
N LYS A 127 -5.44 -11.49 -8.37
CA LYS A 127 -5.41 -12.95 -8.59
C LYS A 127 -6.51 -13.44 -9.51
N ARG A 128 -7.70 -12.86 -9.41
CA ARG A 128 -8.91 -13.32 -10.12
C ARG A 128 -9.69 -12.18 -10.77
N GLU A 129 -9.25 -10.94 -10.56
CA GLU A 129 -9.93 -9.72 -11.01
C GLU A 129 -11.37 -9.59 -10.46
N GLU A 130 -11.66 -10.24 -9.33
CA GLU A 130 -12.96 -10.18 -8.66
C GLU A 130 -12.89 -9.31 -7.41
N TYR A 131 -13.76 -8.29 -7.30
CA TYR A 131 -13.88 -7.45 -6.10
C TYR A 131 -14.19 -8.27 -4.86
N ARG A 132 -14.99 -9.33 -4.99
CA ARG A 132 -15.35 -10.21 -3.88
C ARG A 132 -14.11 -10.80 -3.17
N ASP A 133 -13.06 -11.09 -3.91
CA ASP A 133 -11.82 -11.65 -3.34
C ASP A 133 -11.02 -10.58 -2.56
N ALA A 134 -11.09 -9.31 -2.97
CA ALA A 134 -10.48 -8.20 -2.26
C ALA A 134 -11.13 -7.96 -0.88
N PHE A 135 -12.40 -8.33 -0.70
CA PHE A 135 -13.15 -8.13 0.55
C PHE A 135 -13.27 -9.38 1.43
N ARG A 136 -12.53 -10.44 1.13
CA ARG A 136 -12.47 -11.63 2.02
C ARG A 136 -11.70 -11.32 3.30
N ILE A 137 -12.40 -10.70 4.27
CA ILE A 137 -11.84 -10.25 5.56
C ILE A 137 -11.05 -11.36 6.26
N TYR A 138 -11.49 -12.60 6.17
CA TYR A 138 -10.78 -13.75 6.73
C TYR A 138 -9.40 -13.94 6.09
N VAL A 139 -9.31 -13.86 4.76
CA VAL A 139 -8.05 -14.00 4.02
C VAL A 139 -7.14 -12.82 4.30
N LEU A 140 -7.69 -11.60 4.25
CA LEU A 140 -6.97 -10.37 4.58
C LEU A 140 -6.44 -10.42 6.02
N GLY A 141 -7.28 -10.81 6.97
CA GLY A 141 -6.88 -10.98 8.38
C GLY A 141 -5.81 -12.05 8.58
N ALA A 142 -5.87 -13.17 7.85
CA ALA A 142 -4.83 -14.19 7.88
C ALA A 142 -3.50 -13.68 7.30
N MET A 143 -3.54 -12.91 6.21
CA MET A 143 -2.36 -12.27 5.61
C MET A 143 -1.74 -11.27 6.60
N LEU A 144 -2.55 -10.41 7.22
CA LEU A 144 -2.09 -9.48 8.23
C LEU A 144 -1.51 -10.20 9.46
N ARG A 145 -2.18 -11.24 9.95
CA ARG A 145 -1.74 -12.00 11.13
C ARG A 145 -0.44 -12.76 10.90
N SER A 146 -0.24 -13.32 9.71
CA SER A 146 1.01 -14.01 9.36
C SER A 146 2.23 -13.09 9.32
N SER A 147 2.00 -11.80 9.25
CA SER A 147 3.03 -10.76 9.06
C SER A 147 3.31 -9.91 10.30
N ARG A 148 2.77 -10.30 11.47
CA ARG A 148 2.71 -9.52 12.73
C ARG A 148 3.91 -8.62 13.05
N ALA A 149 5.13 -9.13 12.92
CA ALA A 149 6.33 -8.37 13.34
C ALA A 149 6.87 -7.41 12.27
N ARG A 150 6.43 -7.50 11.01
CA ARG A 150 7.04 -6.80 9.87
C ARG A 150 6.16 -5.76 9.19
N PHE A 151 4.89 -5.67 9.56
CA PHE A 151 4.00 -4.61 9.07
C PHE A 151 4.38 -3.23 9.57
N TRP A 152 4.91 -3.18 10.79
CA TRP A 152 5.24 -1.92 11.43
C TRP A 152 6.38 -1.19 10.72
N VAL A 153 7.35 -1.93 10.17
CA VAL A 153 8.54 -1.34 9.55
C VAL A 153 8.21 -0.42 8.37
N PRO A 154 7.43 -0.84 7.34
CA PRO A 154 7.08 0.08 6.24
C PRO A 154 6.18 1.22 6.70
N THR A 155 5.27 0.98 7.66
CA THR A 155 4.37 2.02 8.17
C THR A 155 5.14 3.09 8.94
N PHE A 156 6.05 2.70 9.85
CA PHE A 156 6.91 3.66 10.55
C PHE A 156 7.89 4.36 9.61
N ALA A 157 8.43 3.66 8.62
CA ALA A 157 9.27 4.26 7.59
C ALA A 157 8.49 5.31 6.80
N LEU A 158 7.24 5.02 6.40
CA LEU A 158 6.37 5.98 5.72
C LEU A 158 6.09 7.21 6.59
N ILE A 159 5.75 7.03 7.86
CA ILE A 159 5.51 8.14 8.80
C ILE A 159 6.78 8.99 8.96
N GLY A 160 7.94 8.36 9.15
CA GLY A 160 9.23 9.06 9.22
C GLY A 160 9.54 9.85 7.94
N PHE A 161 9.30 9.25 6.78
CA PHE A 161 9.43 9.93 5.49
C PHE A 161 8.49 11.14 5.37
N LEU A 162 7.24 11.02 5.81
CA LEU A 162 6.29 12.13 5.81
C LEU A 162 6.73 13.28 6.71
N MET A 163 7.29 12.98 7.89
CA MET A 163 7.79 13.98 8.81
C MET A 163 8.98 14.75 8.25
N VAL A 164 9.97 14.04 7.70
CA VAL A 164 11.18 14.64 7.13
C VAL A 164 10.89 15.34 5.80
N GLY A 165 10.01 14.76 5.00
CA GLY A 165 9.68 15.23 3.65
C GLY A 165 8.55 16.24 3.61
N TYR A 166 8.13 16.82 4.73
CA TYR A 166 6.99 17.75 4.77
C TYR A 166 7.01 18.84 3.69
N PRO A 167 8.16 19.49 3.38
CA PRO A 167 8.24 20.47 2.28
C PRO A 167 7.99 19.90 0.89
N LEU A 168 8.21 18.59 0.74
CA LEU A 168 8.02 17.84 -0.52
C LEU A 168 6.95 16.77 -0.34
N MET A 169 5.91 17.07 0.42
CA MET A 169 4.94 16.10 0.94
C MET A 169 4.40 15.15 -0.13
N THR A 170 4.03 15.66 -1.31
CA THR A 170 3.45 14.83 -2.38
C THR A 170 4.45 13.84 -2.96
N PHE A 171 5.69 14.27 -3.17
CA PHE A 171 6.77 13.41 -3.65
C PHE A 171 7.07 12.31 -2.64
N THR A 172 7.12 12.67 -1.36
CA THR A 172 7.37 11.75 -0.25
C THR A 172 6.23 10.75 -0.08
N VAL A 173 4.97 11.20 -0.22
CA VAL A 173 3.80 10.30 -0.19
C VAL A 173 3.85 9.29 -1.34
N PHE A 174 4.12 9.73 -2.57
CA PHE A 174 4.20 8.81 -3.70
C PHE A 174 5.30 7.76 -3.52
N LEU A 175 6.52 8.21 -3.15
CA LEU A 175 7.64 7.29 -2.89
C LEU A 175 7.34 6.30 -1.76
N GLY A 176 6.77 6.81 -0.68
CA GLY A 176 6.40 5.99 0.46
C GLY A 176 5.34 4.95 0.13
N LEU A 177 4.33 5.32 -0.66
CA LEU A 177 3.32 4.38 -1.15
C LEU A 177 3.93 3.35 -2.10
N ALA A 178 4.77 3.77 -3.05
CA ALA A 178 5.45 2.88 -3.98
C ALA A 178 6.30 1.84 -3.25
N ALA A 179 7.14 2.27 -2.31
CA ALA A 179 7.99 1.39 -1.51
C ALA A 179 7.16 0.45 -0.61
N SER A 180 6.19 1.00 0.13
CA SER A 180 5.37 0.24 1.07
C SER A 180 4.50 -0.81 0.38
N TRP A 181 3.80 -0.44 -0.68
CA TRP A 181 2.92 -1.36 -1.40
C TRP A 181 3.69 -2.47 -2.12
N THR A 182 4.85 -2.13 -2.70
CA THR A 182 5.75 -3.11 -3.32
C THR A 182 6.32 -4.07 -2.27
N TYR A 183 6.70 -3.56 -1.09
CA TYR A 183 7.15 -4.39 0.02
C TYR A 183 6.07 -5.37 0.47
N TYR A 184 4.84 -4.89 0.73
CA TYR A 184 3.74 -5.75 1.15
C TYR A 184 3.43 -6.83 0.11
N ALA A 185 3.38 -6.48 -1.17
CA ALA A 185 3.14 -7.44 -2.25
C ALA A 185 4.24 -8.52 -2.32
N SER A 186 5.51 -8.12 -2.22
CA SER A 186 6.64 -9.05 -2.20
C SER A 186 6.60 -9.97 -0.97
N TYR A 187 6.19 -9.45 0.18
CA TYR A 187 6.06 -10.22 1.41
C TYR A 187 4.90 -11.22 1.33
N PHE A 188 3.74 -10.80 0.82
CA PHE A 188 2.59 -11.69 0.64
C PHE A 188 2.91 -12.84 -0.32
N ARG A 189 3.61 -12.55 -1.41
CA ARG A 189 4.12 -13.59 -2.32
C ARG A 189 5.01 -14.59 -1.57
N TYR A 190 5.99 -14.12 -0.80
CA TYR A 190 6.86 -14.97 0.00
C TYR A 190 6.08 -15.88 0.96
N VAL A 191 5.08 -15.33 1.66
CA VAL A 191 4.22 -16.10 2.58
C VAL A 191 3.42 -17.18 1.83
N GLU A 192 2.90 -16.87 0.64
CA GLU A 192 2.18 -17.84 -0.20
C GLU A 192 3.06 -18.99 -0.68
N GLU A 193 4.26 -18.66 -1.15
CA GLU A 193 5.23 -19.68 -1.61
C GLU A 193 5.65 -20.60 -0.46
N ALA A 194 5.91 -20.05 0.72
CA ALA A 194 6.22 -20.81 1.92
C ALA A 194 5.08 -21.73 2.36
N ARG A 195 3.82 -21.29 2.19
CA ARG A 195 2.63 -22.11 2.49
C ARG A 195 2.47 -23.26 1.50
N LYS A 196 2.65 -23.00 0.19
CA LYS A 196 2.58 -24.03 -0.87
C LYS A 196 3.67 -25.08 -0.71
N GLY A 197 4.89 -24.66 -0.32
CA GLY A 197 6.01 -25.59 -0.05
C GLY A 197 5.69 -26.55 1.11
N ARG A 198 5.08 -26.04 2.19
CA ARG A 198 4.67 -26.88 3.34
C ARG A 198 3.56 -27.88 2.99
N LEU A 199 2.62 -27.52 2.13
CA LEU A 199 1.55 -28.43 1.67
C LEU A 199 2.03 -29.51 0.72
N LYS A 200 3.20 -29.33 0.07
CA LYS A 200 3.82 -30.36 -0.79
C LYS A 200 4.72 -31.33 -0.01
N SER A 201 5.12 -30.97 1.21
CA SER A 201 5.98 -31.78 2.08
C SER A 201 5.22 -32.59 3.14
N SER A 202 3.92 -32.40 3.22
CA SER A 202 2.98 -33.18 4.04
C SER A 202 2.18 -34.16 3.18
#